data_4961521dce4e4751feead88ced3d1255
#
_entry.id   4961521dce4e4751feead88ced3d1255
#
_cell.length_a   1.000
_cell.length_b   1.000
_cell.length_c   1.000
_cell.angle_alpha   90.00
_cell.angle_beta   90.00
_cell.angle_gamma   90.00
#
_symmetry.space_group_name_H-M   'P 1'
#
loop_
_entity.id
_entity.type
_entity.pdbx_description
1 polymer ?
#
loop_
_entity_poly.entity_id
_entity_poly.type
_entity_poly.pdbx_seq_one_letter_code
_entity_poly.pdbx_strand_id
1 'polypeptide(L)'
;MSVFLGKWIGYYEDVVPNELCNDIIDYTVESKELSPSKYSTHAGESSRSAERVYMDDAWFRFGEDKYYEEMKEYTLKVLSIYQKVHPVVCQRYTDFRVNRYSSGGFMSEHIDNIHHSHGQQYGYPHLSVLLFLNEDYEGGEFVVADNEYKTEKGSAIIFPSNFMFPHKVNKIEYGTRWSVVSWLM
;
A
#
# COMPACT_ATOMS: atom_id res chain seq x y z
N MET A 1 -20.52 11.71 -20.81
CA MET A 1 -19.89 10.37 -20.89
C MET A 1 -19.12 10.20 -19.60
N SER A 2 -19.54 9.31 -18.69
CA SER A 2 -18.78 9.10 -17.45
C SER A 2 -17.64 8.12 -17.75
N VAL A 3 -16.42 8.46 -17.33
CA VAL A 3 -15.26 7.58 -17.46
C VAL A 3 -15.26 6.65 -16.25
N PHE A 4 -15.42 5.36 -16.46
CA PHE A 4 -15.34 4.36 -15.41
C PHE A 4 -13.88 3.99 -15.16
N LEU A 5 -13.29 4.54 -14.09
CA LEU A 5 -11.89 4.31 -13.72
C LEU A 5 -11.67 2.93 -13.09
N GLY A 6 -12.68 2.32 -12.53
CA GLY A 6 -12.61 1.02 -11.86
C GLY A 6 -12.00 -0.11 -12.70
N LYS A 7 -12.09 -0.03 -14.03
CA LYS A 7 -11.46 -1.01 -14.93
C LYS A 7 -9.93 -1.04 -14.87
N TRP A 8 -9.31 0.00 -14.30
CA TRP A 8 -7.85 0.10 -14.12
C TRP A 8 -7.40 -0.28 -12.71
N ILE A 9 -8.33 -0.72 -11.87
CA ILE A 9 -8.05 -1.20 -10.53
C ILE A 9 -8.14 -2.72 -10.55
N GLY A 10 -7.04 -3.40 -10.21
CA GLY A 10 -7.02 -4.84 -10.03
C GLY A 10 -7.14 -5.19 -8.55
N TYR A 11 -8.18 -5.91 -8.14
CA TYR A 11 -8.31 -6.52 -6.82
C TYR A 11 -8.26 -8.04 -6.98
N TYR A 12 -7.39 -8.69 -6.24
CA TYR A 12 -7.14 -10.12 -6.34
C TYR A 12 -7.17 -10.77 -4.96
N GLU A 13 -8.01 -11.79 -4.82
CA GLU A 13 -8.12 -12.60 -3.60
C GLU A 13 -7.08 -13.71 -3.59
N ASP A 14 -6.78 -14.27 -2.43
CA ASP A 14 -5.88 -15.42 -2.23
C ASP A 14 -4.50 -15.28 -2.91
N VAL A 15 -3.94 -14.08 -2.89
CA VAL A 15 -2.62 -13.80 -3.48
C VAL A 15 -1.50 -14.28 -2.57
N VAL A 16 -1.55 -13.87 -1.29
CA VAL A 16 -0.54 -14.13 -0.26
C VAL A 16 -1.06 -15.20 0.69
N PRO A 17 -0.30 -16.27 0.96
CA PRO A 17 -0.71 -17.28 1.94
C PRO A 17 -0.99 -16.68 3.33
N ASN A 18 -2.05 -17.15 3.97
CA ASN A 18 -2.47 -16.64 5.28
C ASN A 18 -1.40 -16.81 6.37
N GLU A 19 -0.61 -17.90 6.32
CA GLU A 19 0.51 -18.11 7.24
C GLU A 19 1.59 -17.05 7.05
N LEU A 20 1.96 -16.75 5.80
CA LEU A 20 2.95 -15.71 5.50
C LEU A 20 2.46 -14.33 5.94
N CYS A 21 1.16 -14.04 5.82
CA CYS A 21 0.60 -12.79 6.33
C CYS A 21 0.83 -12.64 7.84
N ASN A 22 0.60 -13.71 8.62
CA ASN A 22 0.86 -13.72 10.06
C ASN A 22 2.35 -13.54 10.34
N ASP A 23 3.19 -14.31 9.65
CA ASP A 23 4.63 -14.27 9.83
C ASP A 23 5.22 -12.87 9.60
N ILE A 24 4.73 -12.15 8.58
CA ILE A 24 5.16 -10.77 8.29
C ILE A 24 4.73 -9.83 9.43
N ILE A 25 3.50 -9.97 9.94
CA ILE A 25 3.01 -9.17 11.07
C ILE A 25 3.86 -9.44 12.30
N ASP A 26 4.03 -10.70 12.69
CA ASP A 26 4.76 -11.10 13.89
C ASP A 26 6.22 -10.62 13.82
N TYR A 27 6.90 -10.84 12.69
CA TYR A 27 8.25 -10.34 12.48
C TYR A 27 8.32 -8.80 12.57
N THR A 28 7.31 -8.10 12.02
CA THR A 28 7.27 -6.63 12.10
C THR A 28 7.15 -6.17 13.54
N VAL A 29 6.29 -6.81 14.34
CA VAL A 29 6.10 -6.46 15.74
C VAL A 29 7.34 -6.75 16.59
N GLU A 30 8.00 -7.88 16.34
CA GLU A 30 9.14 -8.35 17.12
C GLU A 30 10.47 -7.69 16.75
N SER A 31 10.67 -7.37 15.47
CA SER A 31 11.99 -7.05 14.92
C SER A 31 12.12 -5.67 14.29
N LYS A 32 11.02 -4.93 14.10
CA LYS A 32 11.05 -3.61 13.47
C LYS A 32 10.64 -2.51 14.44
N GLU A 33 11.27 -1.34 14.27
CA GLU A 33 10.82 -0.12 14.93
C GLU A 33 9.71 0.52 14.08
N LEU A 34 8.47 0.42 14.57
CA LEU A 34 7.33 1.10 13.98
C LEU A 34 7.34 2.57 14.38
N SER A 35 7.39 3.44 13.42
CA SER A 35 7.41 4.90 13.62
C SER A 35 6.16 5.56 13.08
N PRO A 36 5.63 6.62 13.74
CA PRO A 36 4.51 7.38 13.21
C PRO A 36 4.80 7.91 11.81
N SER A 37 3.91 7.59 10.87
CA SER A 37 4.03 7.99 9.49
C SER A 37 4.00 9.51 9.30
N LYS A 38 4.59 9.99 8.23
CA LYS A 38 4.64 11.41 7.88
C LYS A 38 3.92 11.64 6.56
N TYR A 39 3.19 12.74 6.49
CA TYR A 39 2.57 13.20 5.26
C TYR A 39 3.53 14.10 4.49
N SER A 40 3.77 13.81 3.22
CA SER A 40 4.60 14.64 2.35
C SER A 40 3.75 15.66 1.60
N THR A 41 4.20 16.91 1.57
CA THR A 41 3.55 18.00 0.82
C THR A 41 4.13 18.14 -0.58
N HIS A 42 3.49 18.89 -1.45
CA HIS A 42 4.01 19.23 -2.78
C HIS A 42 5.36 19.97 -2.76
N ALA A 43 5.68 20.63 -1.64
CA ALA A 43 6.97 21.29 -1.46
C ALA A 43 8.09 20.32 -1.06
N GLY A 44 7.80 19.01 -0.94
CA GLY A 44 8.75 18.00 -0.53
C GLY A 44 9.01 17.96 0.98
N GLU A 45 8.28 18.77 1.75
CA GLU A 45 8.36 18.74 3.20
C GLU A 45 7.59 17.55 3.75
N SER A 46 8.20 16.82 4.65
CA SER A 46 7.58 15.71 5.36
C SER A 46 7.24 16.15 6.78
N SER A 47 5.97 16.18 7.12
CA SER A 47 5.50 16.56 8.44
C SER A 47 4.53 15.54 9.02
N ARG A 48 4.48 15.44 10.36
CA ARG A 48 3.39 14.77 11.04
C ARG A 48 2.15 15.64 10.94
N SER A 49 1.04 15.08 10.54
CA SER A 49 -0.24 15.76 10.51
C SER A 49 -1.31 14.82 11.00
N ALA A 50 -1.74 15.00 12.25
CA ALA A 50 -2.83 14.20 12.83
C ALA A 50 -4.17 14.38 12.09
N GLU A 51 -4.28 15.39 11.23
CA GLU A 51 -5.46 15.64 10.39
C GLU A 51 -5.38 14.86 9.05
N ARG A 52 -4.20 14.39 8.65
CA ARG A 52 -3.96 13.77 7.35
C ARG A 52 -3.61 12.30 7.43
N VAL A 53 -2.88 11.89 8.46
CA VAL A 53 -2.45 10.51 8.64
C VAL A 53 -2.33 10.18 10.13
N TYR A 54 -2.91 9.07 10.52
CA TYR A 54 -2.74 8.46 11.82
C TYR A 54 -2.49 6.96 11.63
N MET A 55 -1.24 6.62 11.46
CA MET A 55 -0.73 5.25 11.34
C MET A 55 0.76 5.22 11.69
N ASP A 56 1.27 4.03 11.93
CA ASP A 56 2.71 3.78 12.02
C ASP A 56 3.17 2.97 10.81
N ASP A 57 4.45 3.10 10.46
CA ASP A 57 5.06 2.30 9.41
C ASP A 57 6.45 1.79 9.76
N ALA A 58 6.86 0.72 9.07
CA ALA A 58 8.22 0.20 9.07
C ALA A 58 8.64 -0.18 7.65
N TRP A 59 9.89 0.07 7.31
CA TRP A 59 10.46 -0.28 6.01
C TRP A 59 11.24 -1.58 6.07
N PHE A 60 11.02 -2.43 5.09
CA PHE A 60 11.74 -3.66 4.85
C PHE A 60 12.70 -3.45 3.69
N ARG A 61 13.97 -3.77 3.90
CA ARG A 61 15.07 -3.48 2.98
C ARG A 61 15.69 -4.74 2.43
N PHE A 62 16.08 -4.67 1.16
CA PHE A 62 16.76 -5.77 0.49
C PHE A 62 18.04 -6.19 1.22
N GLY A 63 18.19 -7.48 1.46
CA GLY A 63 19.36 -8.08 2.11
C GLY A 63 19.46 -7.86 3.63
N GLU A 64 18.53 -7.11 4.23
CA GLU A 64 18.51 -6.83 5.66
C GLU A 64 17.36 -7.53 6.37
N ASP A 65 16.19 -7.60 5.73
CA ASP A 65 14.96 -8.05 6.37
C ASP A 65 14.48 -9.41 5.89
N LYS A 66 14.09 -10.25 6.84
CA LYS A 66 13.34 -11.47 6.58
C LYS A 66 12.02 -11.10 5.87
N TYR A 67 11.54 -11.98 5.03
CA TYR A 67 10.32 -11.81 4.22
C TYR A 67 10.36 -10.73 3.13
N TYR A 68 11.50 -10.07 2.90
CA TYR A 68 11.64 -9.12 1.80
C TYR A 68 11.41 -9.79 0.44
N GLU A 69 12.03 -10.95 0.22
CA GLU A 69 11.93 -11.68 -1.06
C GLU A 69 10.52 -12.24 -1.29
N GLU A 70 9.83 -12.68 -0.24
CA GLU A 70 8.43 -13.12 -0.32
C GLU A 70 7.51 -11.95 -0.67
N MET A 71 7.64 -10.80 -0.02
CA MET A 71 6.86 -9.60 -0.37
C MET A 71 7.10 -9.17 -1.81
N LYS A 72 8.34 -9.25 -2.29
CA LYS A 72 8.71 -8.99 -3.68
C LYS A 72 8.03 -10.00 -4.62
N GLU A 73 8.11 -11.28 -4.32
CA GLU A 73 7.50 -12.33 -5.13
C GLU A 73 6.00 -12.07 -5.33
N TYR A 74 5.25 -11.83 -4.26
CA TYR A 74 3.82 -11.58 -4.34
C TYR A 74 3.47 -10.24 -4.99
N THR A 75 4.26 -9.20 -4.80
CA THR A 75 4.11 -7.93 -5.51
C THR A 75 4.30 -8.10 -7.01
N LEU A 76 5.33 -8.83 -7.44
CA LEU A 76 5.59 -9.12 -8.86
C LEU A 76 4.55 -10.08 -9.45
N LYS A 77 4.02 -11.02 -8.66
CA LYS A 77 2.89 -11.88 -9.06
C LYS A 77 1.65 -11.03 -9.38
N VAL A 78 1.30 -10.09 -8.52
CA VAL A 78 0.19 -9.13 -8.75
C VAL A 78 0.42 -8.31 -10.02
N LEU A 79 1.62 -7.75 -10.20
CA LEU A 79 1.98 -7.03 -11.42
C LEU A 79 1.82 -7.91 -12.66
N SER A 80 2.31 -9.16 -12.62
CA SER A 80 2.20 -10.09 -13.75
C SER A 80 0.76 -10.42 -14.13
N ILE A 81 -0.14 -10.54 -13.15
CA ILE A 81 -1.58 -10.73 -13.40
C ILE A 81 -2.17 -9.48 -14.05
N TYR A 82 -1.87 -8.32 -13.49
CA TYR A 82 -2.35 -7.03 -13.98
C TYR A 82 -1.90 -6.73 -15.42
N GLN A 83 -0.65 -7.03 -15.75
CA GLN A 83 -0.08 -6.84 -17.10
C GLN A 83 -0.72 -7.70 -18.19
N LYS A 84 -1.41 -8.78 -17.85
CA LYS A 84 -2.17 -9.57 -18.84
C LYS A 84 -3.35 -8.80 -19.45
N VAL A 85 -3.85 -7.80 -18.73
CA VAL A 85 -5.02 -7.00 -19.12
C VAL A 85 -4.62 -5.57 -19.48
N HIS A 86 -3.58 -5.02 -18.81
CA HIS A 86 -3.16 -3.64 -18.95
C HIS A 86 -1.74 -3.55 -19.52
N PRO A 87 -1.52 -2.88 -20.66
CA PRO A 87 -0.21 -2.76 -21.30
C PRO A 87 0.66 -1.72 -20.55
N VAL A 88 1.15 -2.07 -19.38
CA VAL A 88 2.06 -1.25 -18.57
C VAL A 88 3.36 -2.01 -18.35
N VAL A 89 4.47 -1.30 -18.37
CA VAL A 89 5.81 -1.84 -18.09
C VAL A 89 6.38 -1.11 -16.88
N CYS A 90 6.72 -1.87 -15.85
CA CYS A 90 7.44 -1.37 -14.68
C CYS A 90 8.76 -2.12 -14.57
N GLN A 91 9.86 -1.39 -14.42
CA GLN A 91 11.21 -1.96 -14.39
C GLN A 91 11.83 -1.90 -13.00
N ARG A 92 11.23 -1.14 -12.10
CA ARG A 92 11.71 -0.91 -10.74
C ARG A 92 10.55 -0.92 -9.75
N TYR A 93 10.87 -1.15 -8.51
CA TYR A 93 9.95 -1.05 -7.39
C TYR A 93 10.70 -0.46 -6.19
N THR A 94 9.96 0.15 -5.28
CA THR A 94 10.52 0.62 -4.01
C THR A 94 10.70 -0.56 -3.04
N ASP A 95 11.48 -0.35 -1.99
CA ASP A 95 11.41 -1.19 -0.81
C ASP A 95 9.97 -1.30 -0.29
N PHE A 96 9.70 -2.27 0.58
CA PHE A 96 8.36 -2.56 1.08
C PHE A 96 8.11 -1.80 2.38
N ARG A 97 7.00 -1.08 2.43
CA ARG A 97 6.54 -0.41 3.64
C ARG A 97 5.37 -1.18 4.24
N VAL A 98 5.57 -1.68 5.45
CA VAL A 98 4.49 -2.27 6.25
C VAL A 98 3.80 -1.15 7.01
N ASN A 99 2.50 -1.03 6.84
CA ASN A 99 1.65 -0.04 7.48
C ASN A 99 0.81 -0.69 8.58
N ARG A 100 0.74 -0.05 9.74
CA ARG A 100 -0.10 -0.41 10.88
C ARG A 100 -1.09 0.71 11.19
N TYR A 101 -2.37 0.43 11.07
CA TYR A 101 -3.45 1.33 11.49
C TYR A 101 -4.13 0.73 12.71
N SER A 102 -3.90 1.30 13.88
CA SER A 102 -4.62 0.94 15.11
C SER A 102 -5.99 1.63 15.15
N SER A 103 -6.84 1.29 16.14
CA SER A 103 -8.14 1.97 16.34
C SER A 103 -8.01 3.49 16.34
N GLY A 104 -8.84 4.14 15.55
CA GLY A 104 -8.75 5.58 15.25
C GLY A 104 -7.83 5.91 14.06
N GLY A 105 -7.02 4.97 13.59
CA GLY A 105 -6.07 5.15 12.49
C GLY A 105 -6.76 5.38 11.15
N PHE A 106 -6.17 6.20 10.29
CA PHE A 106 -6.67 6.51 8.96
C PHE A 106 -5.56 7.10 8.08
N MET A 107 -5.83 7.16 6.77
CA MET A 107 -5.05 7.94 5.81
C MET A 107 -6.03 8.77 5.00
N SER A 108 -5.89 10.10 5.02
CA SER A 108 -6.74 10.99 4.23
C SER A 108 -6.51 10.81 2.74
N GLU A 109 -7.45 11.27 1.94
CA GLU A 109 -7.36 11.19 0.49
C GLU A 109 -6.08 11.85 -0.04
N HIS A 110 -5.35 11.11 -0.87
CA HIS A 110 -4.08 11.50 -1.47
C HIS A 110 -3.83 10.73 -2.77
N ILE A 111 -2.76 11.10 -3.46
CA ILE A 111 -2.20 10.39 -4.61
C ILE A 111 -0.75 10.03 -4.32
N ASP A 112 -0.27 8.94 -4.88
CA ASP A 112 1.09 8.44 -4.63
C ASP A 112 2.14 9.02 -5.59
N ASN A 113 1.74 9.53 -6.73
CA ASN A 113 2.63 10.15 -7.72
C ASN A 113 3.03 11.57 -7.29
N ILE A 114 3.57 11.70 -6.09
CA ILE A 114 4.11 12.94 -5.53
C ILE A 114 5.63 12.80 -5.41
N HIS A 115 6.26 12.95 -6.44
CA HIS A 115 7.65 13.04 -6.87
C HIS A 115 8.82 13.14 -5.88
N HIS A 116 8.73 13.75 -4.70
CA HIS A 116 9.92 14.10 -3.92
C HIS A 116 10.50 12.96 -3.08
N SER A 117 9.68 12.12 -2.53
CA SER A 117 10.11 11.05 -1.63
C SER A 117 10.83 9.90 -2.35
N HIS A 118 10.60 9.76 -3.65
CA HIS A 118 11.17 8.67 -4.46
C HIS A 118 12.31 9.11 -5.37
N GLY A 119 12.64 10.41 -5.38
CA GLY A 119 13.69 10.99 -6.21
C GLY A 119 13.33 10.98 -7.71
N GLN A 120 13.30 12.13 -8.35
CA GLN A 120 13.01 12.25 -9.79
C GLN A 120 13.95 11.45 -10.68
N GLN A 121 15.16 11.19 -10.22
CA GLN A 121 16.16 10.39 -10.91
C GLN A 121 15.74 8.95 -11.20
N TYR A 122 14.74 8.43 -10.48
CA TYR A 122 14.24 7.05 -10.66
C TYR A 122 12.87 7.00 -11.36
N GLY A 123 12.30 8.15 -11.70
CA GLY A 123 10.97 8.27 -12.27
C GLY A 123 9.87 8.42 -11.21
N TYR A 124 8.64 8.51 -11.70
CA TYR A 124 7.45 8.56 -10.85
C TYR A 124 6.82 7.18 -10.74
N PRO A 125 6.19 6.85 -9.59
CA PRO A 125 5.36 5.67 -9.50
C PRO A 125 4.30 5.63 -10.61
N HIS A 126 4.25 4.52 -11.34
CA HIS A 126 3.21 4.23 -12.31
C HIS A 126 2.05 3.51 -11.68
N LEU A 127 2.36 2.56 -10.81
CA LEU A 127 1.38 1.73 -10.10
C LEU A 127 1.70 1.68 -8.61
N SER A 128 0.65 1.68 -7.80
CA SER A 128 0.69 1.35 -6.38
C SER A 128 0.17 -0.07 -6.18
N VAL A 129 0.89 -0.86 -5.40
CA VAL A 129 0.50 -2.23 -5.03
C VAL A 129 0.39 -2.31 -3.52
N LEU A 130 -0.74 -2.82 -3.03
CA LEU A 130 -0.90 -3.15 -1.62
C LEU A 130 -1.21 -4.65 -1.47
N LEU A 131 -0.59 -5.27 -0.46
CA LEU A 131 -0.92 -6.61 0.03
C LEU A 131 -1.58 -6.46 1.40
N PHE A 132 -2.72 -7.10 1.61
CA PHE A 132 -3.48 -7.02 2.86
C PHE A 132 -3.17 -8.21 3.75
N LEU A 133 -2.71 -7.94 4.96
CA LEU A 133 -2.15 -8.99 5.82
C LEU A 133 -3.14 -9.54 6.84
N ASN A 134 -4.25 -8.82 7.11
CA ASN A 134 -5.29 -9.28 8.03
C ASN A 134 -6.66 -8.69 7.68
N GLU A 135 -7.69 -9.18 8.34
CA GLU A 135 -9.09 -8.77 8.15
C GLU A 135 -9.89 -8.68 9.47
N ASP A 136 -9.23 -8.93 10.59
CA ASP A 136 -9.80 -8.96 11.94
C ASP A 136 -9.90 -7.56 12.57
N TYR A 137 -10.51 -6.62 11.83
CA TYR A 137 -10.75 -5.25 12.25
C TYR A 137 -12.07 -4.73 11.68
N GLU A 138 -12.58 -3.63 12.22
CA GLU A 138 -13.78 -2.93 11.76
C GLU A 138 -13.44 -1.53 11.26
N GLY A 139 -14.14 -1.06 10.22
CA GLY A 139 -13.80 0.14 9.48
C GLY A 139 -12.58 -0.10 8.58
N GLY A 140 -11.86 0.95 8.24
CA GLY A 140 -10.58 0.86 7.51
C GLY A 140 -10.68 0.39 6.06
N GLU A 141 -11.85 0.55 5.44
CA GLU A 141 -12.03 0.25 4.02
C GLU A 141 -11.02 1.06 3.20
N PHE A 142 -10.47 0.40 2.19
CA PHE A 142 -9.61 1.05 1.21
C PHE A 142 -10.46 1.63 0.09
N VAL A 143 -10.38 2.93 -0.10
CA VAL A 143 -11.13 3.62 -1.17
C VAL A 143 -10.16 4.14 -2.20
N VAL A 144 -10.39 3.82 -3.49
CA VAL A 144 -9.60 4.34 -4.62
C VAL A 144 -10.49 4.70 -5.79
N ALA A 145 -10.35 5.93 -6.29
CA ALA A 145 -11.18 6.49 -7.37
C ALA A 145 -12.68 6.23 -7.13
N ASP A 146 -13.16 6.58 -5.92
CA ASP A 146 -14.54 6.41 -5.44
C ASP A 146 -15.05 4.95 -5.35
N ASN A 147 -14.19 3.96 -5.54
CA ASN A 147 -14.52 2.56 -5.32
C ASN A 147 -14.02 2.12 -3.94
N GLU A 148 -14.92 1.58 -3.14
CA GLU A 148 -14.60 1.08 -1.80
C GLU A 148 -14.34 -0.44 -1.84
N TYR A 149 -13.28 -0.85 -1.16
CA TYR A 149 -12.87 -2.24 -1.04
C TYR A 149 -12.82 -2.64 0.44
N LYS A 150 -13.60 -3.65 0.79
CA LYS A 150 -13.39 -4.39 2.03
C LYS A 150 -12.25 -5.36 1.79
N THR A 151 -11.11 -5.10 2.38
CA THR A 151 -9.89 -5.85 2.12
C THR A 151 -9.84 -7.14 2.95
N GLU A 152 -9.65 -8.27 2.27
CA GLU A 152 -9.55 -9.59 2.87
C GLU A 152 -8.09 -9.96 3.10
N LYS A 153 -7.83 -10.79 4.10
CA LYS A 153 -6.48 -11.29 4.40
C LYS A 153 -5.92 -12.08 3.21
N GLY A 154 -4.68 -11.80 2.84
CA GLY A 154 -4.02 -12.41 1.70
C GLY A 154 -4.43 -11.85 0.34
N SER A 155 -5.38 -10.90 0.29
CA SER A 155 -5.74 -10.21 -0.95
C SER A 155 -4.74 -9.12 -1.30
N ALA A 156 -4.81 -8.63 -2.54
CA ALA A 156 -3.98 -7.55 -3.05
C ALA A 156 -4.76 -6.60 -3.94
N ILE A 157 -4.35 -5.33 -3.95
CA ILE A 157 -4.87 -4.33 -4.88
C ILE A 157 -3.71 -3.68 -5.64
N ILE A 158 -3.93 -3.38 -6.92
CA ILE A 158 -3.02 -2.65 -7.78
C ILE A 158 -3.79 -1.62 -8.60
N PHE A 159 -3.27 -0.41 -8.69
CA PHE A 159 -3.92 0.69 -9.41
C PHE A 159 -2.89 1.75 -9.86
N PRO A 160 -3.21 2.59 -10.87
CA PRO A 160 -2.35 3.68 -11.28
C PRO A 160 -2.13 4.71 -10.15
N SER A 161 -0.89 5.12 -9.94
CA SER A 161 -0.49 6.02 -8.83
C SER A 161 -0.81 7.50 -9.08
N ASN A 162 -1.33 7.85 -10.28
CA ASN A 162 -1.48 9.24 -10.72
C ASN A 162 -2.74 9.93 -10.14
N PHE A 163 -2.90 11.22 -10.46
CA PHE A 163 -3.95 12.09 -9.93
C PHE A 163 -5.40 11.64 -10.23
N MET A 164 -5.60 10.73 -11.16
CA MET A 164 -6.93 10.16 -11.47
C MET A 164 -7.36 9.07 -10.47
N PHE A 165 -6.45 8.62 -9.63
CA PHE A 165 -6.67 7.56 -8.65
C PHE A 165 -6.38 8.05 -7.22
N PRO A 166 -7.08 9.12 -6.75
CA PRO A 166 -7.00 9.50 -5.36
C PRO A 166 -7.51 8.33 -4.51
N HIS A 167 -6.86 8.12 -3.38
CA HIS A 167 -7.20 7.01 -2.49
C HIS A 167 -7.01 7.37 -1.03
N LYS A 168 -7.67 6.62 -0.17
CA LYS A 168 -7.65 6.80 1.28
C LYS A 168 -7.85 5.48 2.01
N VAL A 169 -7.54 5.49 3.29
CA VAL A 169 -7.98 4.45 4.25
C VAL A 169 -8.96 5.10 5.19
N ASN A 170 -10.20 4.59 5.23
CA ASN A 170 -11.20 5.02 6.18
C ASN A 170 -10.74 4.75 7.62
N LYS A 171 -11.36 5.40 8.59
CA LYS A 171 -10.98 5.27 9.98
C LYS A 171 -11.20 3.83 10.46
N ILE A 172 -10.20 3.27 11.15
CA ILE A 172 -10.33 2.01 11.89
C ILE A 172 -11.21 2.27 13.11
N GLU A 173 -12.32 1.56 13.22
CA GLU A 173 -13.24 1.66 14.36
C GLU A 173 -12.77 0.75 15.50
N TYR A 174 -12.38 -0.48 15.16
CA TYR A 174 -11.91 -1.47 16.11
C TYR A 174 -10.79 -2.35 15.50
N GLY A 175 -9.86 -2.79 16.34
CA GLY A 175 -8.77 -3.68 15.94
C GLY A 175 -7.57 -2.95 15.33
N THR A 176 -6.80 -3.67 14.55
CA THR A 176 -5.58 -3.16 13.87
C THR A 176 -5.53 -3.69 12.46
N ARG A 177 -5.39 -2.81 11.49
CA ARG A 177 -5.25 -3.15 10.07
C ARG A 177 -3.78 -3.11 9.66
N TRP A 178 -3.33 -4.19 9.00
CA TRP A 178 -1.98 -4.33 8.48
C TRP A 178 -1.96 -4.47 6.96
N SER A 179 -1.04 -3.78 6.31
CA SER A 179 -0.82 -3.90 4.87
C SER A 179 0.63 -3.63 4.50
N VAL A 180 1.08 -4.22 3.39
CA VAL A 180 2.35 -3.89 2.73
C VAL A 180 2.06 -3.00 1.55
N VAL A 181 2.87 -1.98 1.30
CA VAL A 181 2.82 -1.17 0.08
C VAL A 181 4.18 -1.11 -0.59
N SER A 182 4.16 -1.15 -1.92
CA SER A 182 5.30 -0.84 -2.78
C SER A 182 4.81 -0.10 -4.02
N TRP A 183 5.66 0.76 -4.56
CA TRP A 183 5.40 1.54 -5.76
C TRP A 183 6.25 1.04 -6.91
N LEU A 184 5.60 0.83 -8.05
CA LEU A 184 6.23 0.30 -9.26
C LEU A 184 6.48 1.44 -10.26
N MET A 185 7.68 1.48 -10.82
CA MET A 185 8.18 2.51 -11.73
C MET A 185 8.64 1.93 -13.07
#